data_5e551c3e5bf4ea7b601d6c2f7d6dc838
#
_entry.id   5e551c3e5bf4ea7b601d6c2f7d6dc838
#
_cell.length_a   1.000
_cell.length_b   1.000
_cell.length_c   1.000
_cell.angle_alpha   90.00
_cell.angle_beta   90.00
_cell.angle_gamma   90.00
#
_symmetry.space_group_name_H-M   'P 1'
#
loop_
_entity.id
_entity.type
_entity.pdbx_description
1 polymer ?
#
loop_
_entity_poly.entity_id
_entity_poly.type
_entity_poly.pdbx_seq_one_letter_code
_entity_poly.pdbx_strand_id
1 'polypeptide(L)'
;MKNYNRCILLLILPLLAGCQNFLNVKPRNIKVVQSVEDYRDILASYVQFIKKPNPAYEKVLGEFYLPEFDMSRMCAFYTGESKYDITNETYFDSKRGELTEIAVQSYSWLRPKNFIWEKNYTFLGPINLIINGLSEEIEGDPETRNYVKGEALVWRAYAYYKLLQFYVPMEGNEYGIPIYLKPYENVGTAQPGRETQTTVYRRIIADCEEALALMEKTPKKSWNLAYDKNFIHSLLADVYSFKALSAAREDGDWEKVEKYASSVLERKSFNGRDVEAFKAIFDCSPETGLQTLSSREFTLRIIDGSNSQMIDFKNAYTQGEELRSVADGIADAAWYARYKDDDIRKEAWFKEADGVILNNKYNLWGTNGKPISGGCIMPFRTADMYLLKAEALYRLGRESEAKVVLNDFKAGRYLDVEGSYTESDFWQELLKERKLEFYQENDVLWLDMKRMGITVERKINGQNHVLKSNDFRYCLPIPLEEIAVNKNIEQTPGWENVIF
;
A
#
# COMPACT_ATOMS: atom_id res chain seq x y z
N MET A 1 -34.12 -20.06 -70.55
CA MET A 1 -33.76 -20.06 -69.09
C MET A 1 -32.26 -20.03 -68.78
N LYS A 2 -31.32 -19.93 -69.70
CA LYS A 2 -29.88 -19.90 -69.43
C LYS A 2 -29.28 -18.49 -69.29
N ASN A 3 -29.98 -17.43 -69.59
CA ASN A 3 -29.41 -16.05 -69.57
C ASN A 3 -29.79 -15.27 -68.35
N TYR A 4 -30.74 -15.67 -67.53
CA TYR A 4 -31.12 -14.97 -66.27
C TYR A 4 -30.11 -15.17 -65.15
N ASN A 5 -29.49 -16.35 -65.09
CA ASN A 5 -28.48 -16.64 -64.01
C ASN A 5 -27.16 -15.88 -64.18
N ARG A 6 -26.81 -15.41 -65.38
CA ARG A 6 -25.61 -14.61 -65.64
C ARG A 6 -25.80 -13.14 -65.25
N CYS A 7 -26.99 -12.59 -65.36
CA CYS A 7 -27.32 -11.24 -64.97
C CYS A 7 -27.44 -11.10 -63.45
N ILE A 8 -27.92 -12.12 -62.75
CA ILE A 8 -28.01 -12.13 -61.28
C ILE A 8 -26.60 -12.22 -60.66
N LEU A 9 -25.68 -12.98 -61.25
CA LEU A 9 -24.30 -13.08 -60.75
C LEU A 9 -23.48 -11.77 -60.90
N LEU A 10 -23.75 -10.99 -61.95
CA LEU A 10 -23.11 -9.69 -62.22
C LEU A 10 -23.68 -8.56 -61.35
N LEU A 11 -24.88 -8.68 -60.80
CA LEU A 11 -25.49 -7.72 -59.87
C LEU A 11 -25.07 -7.95 -58.40
N ILE A 12 -24.58 -9.13 -58.03
CA ILE A 12 -24.16 -9.48 -56.69
C ILE A 12 -22.66 -9.10 -56.46
N LEU A 13 -21.81 -9.08 -57.51
CA LEU A 13 -20.38 -8.72 -57.36
C LEU A 13 -20.11 -7.30 -56.83
N PRO A 14 -20.85 -6.22 -57.23
CA PRO A 14 -20.60 -4.90 -56.67
C PRO A 14 -21.09 -4.72 -55.23
N LEU A 15 -21.98 -5.59 -54.73
CA LEU A 15 -22.47 -5.55 -53.33
C LEU A 15 -21.45 -6.12 -52.36
N LEU A 16 -20.48 -6.94 -52.79
CA LEU A 16 -19.42 -7.47 -51.96
C LEU A 16 -18.20 -6.56 -51.90
N ALA A 17 -18.05 -5.60 -52.81
CA ALA A 17 -16.94 -4.64 -52.84
C ALA A 17 -17.19 -3.36 -52.00
N GLY A 18 -18.41 -3.16 -51.50
CA GLY A 18 -18.79 -1.94 -50.77
C GLY A 18 -18.59 -1.98 -49.26
N CYS A 19 -18.22 -3.13 -48.68
CA CYS A 19 -18.25 -3.29 -47.23
C CYS A 19 -16.91 -3.05 -46.53
N GLN A 20 -15.78 -2.88 -47.24
CA GLN A 20 -14.48 -2.66 -46.54
C GLN A 20 -14.38 -1.30 -45.83
N ASN A 21 -15.00 -0.26 -46.38
CA ASN A 21 -14.99 1.05 -45.71
C ASN A 21 -16.05 1.19 -44.60
N PHE A 22 -17.09 0.33 -44.58
CA PHE A 22 -18.09 0.36 -43.52
C PHE A 22 -17.60 -0.32 -42.23
N LEU A 23 -16.68 -1.27 -42.32
CA LEU A 23 -16.07 -1.95 -41.19
C LEU A 23 -14.91 -1.15 -40.58
N ASN A 24 -14.42 -0.10 -41.26
CA ASN A 24 -13.35 0.80 -40.79
C ASN A 24 -13.89 2.07 -40.09
N VAL A 25 -15.14 2.11 -39.70
CA VAL A 25 -15.66 3.20 -38.87
C VAL A 25 -15.04 3.07 -37.47
N LYS A 26 -13.98 3.83 -37.22
CA LYS A 26 -13.46 3.98 -35.87
C LYS A 26 -14.61 4.45 -34.99
N PRO A 27 -14.90 3.77 -33.87
CA PRO A 27 -15.91 4.23 -32.93
C PRO A 27 -15.62 5.68 -32.55
N ARG A 28 -16.59 6.59 -32.72
CA ARG A 28 -16.39 8.04 -32.54
C ARG A 28 -15.95 8.44 -31.13
N ASN A 29 -16.03 7.52 -30.16
CA ASN A 29 -15.71 7.75 -28.73
C ASN A 29 -14.51 6.94 -28.23
N ILE A 30 -13.74 6.28 -29.09
CA ILE A 30 -12.52 5.58 -28.69
C ILE A 30 -11.33 6.31 -29.30
N LYS A 31 -10.55 6.97 -28.45
CA LYS A 31 -9.25 7.53 -28.84
C LYS A 31 -8.29 6.36 -29.05
N VAL A 32 -7.82 6.18 -30.27
CA VAL A 32 -6.75 5.21 -30.56
C VAL A 32 -5.46 5.82 -30.07
N VAL A 33 -4.77 5.12 -29.19
CA VAL A 33 -3.45 5.55 -28.68
C VAL A 33 -2.42 5.42 -29.80
N GLN A 34 -1.77 6.52 -30.18
CA GLN A 34 -0.88 6.59 -31.33
C GLN A 34 0.46 7.29 -31.03
N SER A 35 0.55 8.00 -29.92
CA SER A 35 1.74 8.78 -29.55
C SER A 35 2.14 8.59 -28.11
N VAL A 36 3.37 8.99 -27.78
CA VAL A 36 3.88 9.04 -26.40
C VAL A 36 3.00 9.93 -25.52
N GLU A 37 2.48 11.03 -26.08
CA GLU A 37 1.60 11.97 -25.38
C GLU A 37 0.26 11.32 -25.01
N ASP A 38 -0.27 10.46 -25.85
CA ASP A 38 -1.51 9.72 -25.54
C ASP A 38 -1.29 8.81 -24.30
N TYR A 39 -0.17 8.09 -24.23
CA TYR A 39 0.17 7.26 -23.07
C TYR A 39 0.40 8.11 -21.81
N ARG A 40 1.06 9.26 -21.95
CA ARG A 40 1.22 10.23 -20.86
C ARG A 40 -0.13 10.68 -20.33
N ASP A 41 -1.06 11.03 -21.19
CA ASP A 41 -2.39 11.53 -20.79
C ASP A 41 -3.20 10.44 -20.06
N ILE A 42 -3.10 9.19 -20.50
CA ILE A 42 -3.70 8.05 -19.80
C ILE A 42 -3.09 7.93 -18.40
N LEU A 43 -1.75 7.86 -18.29
CA LEU A 43 -1.08 7.71 -17.01
C LEU A 43 -1.34 8.91 -16.08
N ALA A 44 -1.34 10.13 -16.64
CA ALA A 44 -1.61 11.34 -15.87
C ALA A 44 -3.01 11.33 -15.23
N SER A 45 -4.00 10.70 -15.87
CA SER A 45 -5.33 10.54 -15.31
C SER A 45 -5.31 9.68 -14.03
N TYR A 46 -4.56 8.58 -14.04
CA TYR A 46 -4.38 7.73 -12.84
C TYR A 46 -3.57 8.45 -11.76
N VAL A 47 -2.48 9.11 -12.12
CA VAL A 47 -1.66 9.89 -11.18
C VAL A 47 -2.47 11.03 -10.55
N GLN A 48 -3.31 11.70 -11.33
CA GLN A 48 -4.20 12.74 -10.80
C GLN A 48 -5.24 12.16 -9.85
N PHE A 49 -5.77 10.98 -10.15
CA PHE A 49 -6.69 10.28 -9.27
C PHE A 49 -6.04 9.92 -7.93
N ILE A 50 -4.81 9.38 -7.96
CA ILE A 50 -4.03 9.11 -6.75
C ILE A 50 -3.82 10.39 -5.93
N LYS A 51 -3.53 11.54 -6.60
CA LYS A 51 -3.36 12.84 -5.93
C LYS A 51 -4.64 13.39 -5.30
N LYS A 52 -5.77 13.14 -5.94
CA LYS A 52 -7.09 13.65 -5.54
C LYS A 52 -8.15 12.62 -5.87
N PRO A 53 -8.35 11.64 -5.01
CA PRO A 53 -9.41 10.66 -5.18
C PRO A 53 -10.74 11.37 -5.41
N ASN A 54 -11.42 11.02 -6.49
CA ASN A 54 -12.70 11.59 -6.86
C ASN A 54 -13.62 10.49 -7.37
N PRO A 55 -14.77 10.24 -6.74
CA PRO A 55 -15.72 9.21 -7.13
C PRO A 55 -16.18 9.26 -8.60
N ALA A 56 -16.13 10.44 -9.23
CA ALA A 56 -16.45 10.59 -10.64
C ALA A 56 -15.41 9.92 -11.57
N TYR A 57 -14.16 9.83 -11.14
CA TYR A 57 -13.09 9.17 -11.91
C TYR A 57 -13.08 7.65 -11.70
N GLU A 58 -13.56 7.16 -10.56
CA GLU A 58 -13.66 5.72 -10.29
C GLU A 58 -14.45 4.99 -11.36
N LYS A 59 -15.53 5.59 -11.83
CA LYS A 59 -16.38 5.03 -12.90
C LYS A 59 -15.69 4.95 -14.26
N VAL A 60 -14.67 5.76 -14.48
CA VAL A 60 -14.00 5.91 -15.79
C VAL A 60 -12.67 5.17 -15.84
N LEU A 61 -11.92 5.19 -14.74
CA LEU A 61 -10.54 4.67 -14.68
C LEU A 61 -10.46 3.28 -14.04
N GLY A 62 -11.56 2.78 -13.48
CA GLY A 62 -11.52 1.64 -12.58
C GLY A 62 -11.06 2.06 -11.18
N GLU A 63 -11.41 1.24 -10.20
CA GLU A 63 -11.09 1.52 -8.81
C GLU A 63 -9.64 1.13 -8.51
N PHE A 64 -8.69 2.04 -8.65
CA PHE A 64 -7.38 1.88 -8.06
C PHE A 64 -7.31 2.66 -6.75
N TYR A 65 -7.31 1.94 -5.66
CA TYR A 65 -6.98 2.46 -4.35
C TYR A 65 -5.63 1.89 -3.91
N LEU A 66 -4.92 2.68 -3.13
CA LEU A 66 -3.81 2.11 -2.39
C LEU A 66 -4.38 1.11 -1.38
N PRO A 67 -3.88 -0.13 -1.35
CA PRO A 67 -4.43 -1.18 -0.49
C PRO A 67 -4.50 -0.80 0.99
N GLU A 68 -3.60 0.05 1.41
CA GLU A 68 -3.48 0.55 2.77
C GLU A 68 -4.75 1.22 3.29
N PHE A 69 -5.53 1.88 2.43
CA PHE A 69 -6.80 2.49 2.85
C PHE A 69 -7.83 1.45 3.28
N ASP A 70 -7.90 0.34 2.58
CA ASP A 70 -8.89 -0.70 2.87
C ASP A 70 -8.49 -1.57 4.07
N MET A 71 -7.18 -1.67 4.34
CA MET A 71 -6.64 -2.62 5.32
C MET A 71 -6.29 -2.00 6.67
N SER A 72 -6.09 -0.68 6.74
CA SER A 72 -5.55 -0.02 7.92
C SER A 72 -6.31 -0.34 9.20
N ARG A 73 -7.63 -0.32 9.15
CA ARG A 73 -8.49 -0.60 10.31
C ARG A 73 -8.36 -2.05 10.79
N MET A 74 -8.45 -3.00 9.87
CA MET A 74 -8.33 -4.43 10.24
C MET A 74 -6.93 -4.74 10.77
N CYS A 75 -5.91 -4.16 10.16
CA CYS A 75 -4.53 -4.30 10.63
C CYS A 75 -4.37 -3.73 12.05
N ALA A 76 -4.89 -2.55 12.36
CA ALA A 76 -4.83 -1.95 13.68
C ALA A 76 -5.54 -2.80 14.76
N PHE A 77 -6.63 -3.45 14.41
CA PHE A 77 -7.28 -4.42 15.33
C PHE A 77 -6.44 -5.67 15.54
N TYR A 78 -5.88 -6.23 14.47
CA TYR A 78 -5.08 -7.46 14.58
C TYR A 78 -3.77 -7.23 15.33
N THR A 79 -3.16 -6.07 15.21
CA THR A 79 -1.93 -5.72 15.91
C THR A 79 -2.15 -5.33 17.38
N GLY A 80 -3.39 -5.04 17.77
CA GLY A 80 -3.74 -4.63 19.13
C GLY A 80 -3.55 -3.15 19.41
N GLU A 81 -3.35 -2.33 18.39
CA GLU A 81 -3.21 -0.88 18.50
C GLU A 81 -4.52 -0.20 18.89
N SER A 82 -5.63 -0.73 18.42
CA SER A 82 -6.97 -0.23 18.74
C SER A 82 -7.63 -1.11 19.77
N LYS A 83 -8.31 -0.47 20.72
CA LYS A 83 -9.18 -1.16 21.67
C LYS A 83 -10.43 -1.59 20.94
N TYR A 84 -10.76 -2.88 21.03
CA TYR A 84 -12.01 -3.39 20.51
C TYR A 84 -13.02 -3.56 21.67
N ASP A 85 -14.16 -2.88 21.58
CA ASP A 85 -15.26 -3.04 22.51
C ASP A 85 -16.52 -3.43 21.75
N ILE A 86 -16.92 -4.70 21.93
CA ILE A 86 -18.09 -5.29 21.30
C ILE A 86 -19.41 -4.87 21.95
N THR A 87 -19.37 -4.21 23.09
CA THR A 87 -20.61 -3.84 23.81
C THR A 87 -21.34 -2.66 23.18
N ASN A 88 -20.73 -1.98 22.19
CA ASN A 88 -21.32 -0.83 21.53
C ASN A 88 -21.94 -1.21 20.17
N GLU A 89 -23.11 -1.84 20.22
CA GLU A 89 -23.86 -2.28 19.03
C GLU A 89 -24.27 -1.11 18.10
N THR A 90 -24.31 0.12 18.58
CA THR A 90 -24.75 1.27 17.80
C THR A 90 -23.69 1.78 16.82
N TYR A 91 -22.44 1.41 17.02
CA TYR A 91 -21.32 1.87 16.21
C TYR A 91 -21.11 1.08 14.91
N PHE A 92 -21.47 -0.18 14.96
CA PHE A 92 -21.50 -1.05 13.79
C PHE A 92 -22.96 -1.33 13.44
N ASP A 93 -23.38 -1.15 12.20
CA ASP A 93 -24.53 -1.90 11.71
C ASP A 93 -24.40 -3.34 12.25
N SER A 94 -25.41 -3.84 12.91
CA SER A 94 -25.34 -5.07 13.74
C SER A 94 -24.68 -6.25 13.03
N LYS A 95 -24.89 -6.40 11.71
CA LYS A 95 -24.23 -7.42 10.88
C LYS A 95 -22.75 -7.14 10.67
N ARG A 96 -22.36 -5.89 10.57
CA ARG A 96 -20.98 -5.47 10.33
C ARG A 96 -20.16 -5.57 11.61
N GLY A 97 -20.75 -5.26 12.75
CA GLY A 97 -20.15 -5.42 14.08
C GLY A 97 -19.88 -6.87 14.42
N GLU A 98 -20.86 -7.73 14.25
CA GLU A 98 -20.72 -9.17 14.49
C GLU A 98 -19.62 -9.80 13.64
N LEU A 99 -19.58 -9.48 12.35
CA LEU A 99 -18.55 -10.00 11.44
C LEU A 99 -17.15 -9.49 11.80
N THR A 100 -17.03 -8.24 12.22
CA THR A 100 -15.74 -7.66 12.63
C THR A 100 -15.27 -8.32 13.94
N GLU A 101 -16.18 -8.55 14.89
CA GLU A 101 -15.88 -9.25 16.13
C GLU A 101 -15.32 -10.64 15.86
N ILE A 102 -16.01 -11.45 15.06
CA ILE A 102 -15.56 -12.80 14.71
C ILE A 102 -14.20 -12.73 14.01
N ALA A 103 -14.01 -11.80 13.08
CA ALA A 103 -12.73 -11.63 12.38
C ALA A 103 -11.58 -11.31 13.35
N VAL A 104 -11.80 -10.34 14.25
CA VAL A 104 -10.77 -9.92 15.23
C VAL A 104 -10.47 -11.03 16.22
N GLN A 105 -11.48 -11.74 16.72
CA GLN A 105 -11.29 -12.84 17.68
C GLN A 105 -10.57 -14.04 17.07
N SER A 106 -10.92 -14.40 15.84
CA SER A 106 -10.34 -15.55 15.13
C SER A 106 -9.10 -15.21 14.31
N TYR A 107 -8.72 -13.93 14.22
CA TYR A 107 -7.75 -13.45 13.24
C TYR A 107 -8.10 -13.91 11.80
N SER A 108 -9.38 -13.91 11.49
CA SER A 108 -9.90 -14.38 10.22
C SER A 108 -10.29 -13.21 9.33
N TRP A 109 -9.88 -13.25 8.07
CA TRP A 109 -10.29 -12.29 7.06
C TRP A 109 -11.71 -12.62 6.58
N LEU A 110 -12.70 -12.43 7.46
CA LEU A 110 -14.09 -12.66 7.08
C LEU A 110 -14.53 -11.69 5.99
N ARG A 111 -15.07 -12.25 4.93
CA ARG A 111 -15.40 -11.56 3.71
C ARG A 111 -14.20 -10.75 3.22
N PRO A 112 -13.12 -11.40 2.84
CA PRO A 112 -12.09 -10.73 2.09
C PRO A 112 -12.77 -10.21 0.84
N LYS A 113 -13.32 -9.01 0.94
CA LYS A 113 -13.64 -8.30 -0.27
C LYS A 113 -12.32 -8.21 -0.99
N ASN A 114 -12.31 -8.72 -2.19
CA ASN A 114 -11.12 -8.91 -3.02
C ASN A 114 -10.53 -7.59 -3.52
N PHE A 115 -10.76 -6.50 -2.78
CA PHE A 115 -10.39 -5.15 -3.16
C PHE A 115 -8.93 -5.06 -3.53
N ILE A 116 -8.04 -5.61 -2.71
CA ILE A 116 -6.60 -5.53 -2.98
C ILE A 116 -6.27 -6.31 -4.25
N TRP A 117 -6.79 -7.53 -4.39
CA TRP A 117 -6.54 -8.35 -5.57
C TRP A 117 -7.14 -7.71 -6.82
N GLU A 118 -8.42 -7.47 -6.82
CA GLU A 118 -9.17 -6.95 -7.96
C GLU A 118 -8.66 -5.58 -8.41
N LYS A 119 -8.50 -4.64 -7.47
CA LYS A 119 -8.05 -3.28 -7.78
C LYS A 119 -6.63 -3.25 -8.33
N ASN A 120 -5.71 -4.03 -7.75
CA ASN A 120 -4.35 -4.06 -8.26
C ASN A 120 -4.27 -4.71 -9.65
N TYR A 121 -4.97 -5.82 -9.89
CA TYR A 121 -4.96 -6.42 -11.23
C TYR A 121 -5.72 -5.58 -12.26
N THR A 122 -6.78 -4.89 -11.88
CA THR A 122 -7.46 -3.91 -12.74
C THR A 122 -6.52 -2.76 -13.11
N PHE A 123 -5.76 -2.25 -12.15
CA PHE A 123 -4.78 -1.19 -12.39
C PHE A 123 -3.59 -1.66 -13.25
N LEU A 124 -3.13 -2.89 -13.08
CA LEU A 124 -2.03 -3.45 -13.86
C LEU A 124 -2.32 -3.53 -15.36
N GLY A 125 -3.59 -3.66 -15.76
CA GLY A 125 -3.98 -3.70 -17.17
C GLY A 125 -3.54 -2.47 -17.96
N PRO A 126 -4.02 -1.25 -17.64
CA PRO A 126 -3.59 -0.01 -18.29
C PRO A 126 -2.11 0.31 -18.08
N ILE A 127 -1.53 -0.03 -16.93
CA ILE A 127 -0.08 0.15 -16.71
C ILE A 127 0.74 -0.70 -17.70
N ASN A 128 0.36 -1.95 -17.89
CA ASN A 128 1.01 -2.81 -18.89
C ASN A 128 0.81 -2.29 -20.32
N LEU A 129 -0.38 -1.75 -20.65
CA LEU A 129 -0.63 -1.11 -21.91
C LEU A 129 0.36 0.04 -22.17
N ILE A 130 0.57 0.89 -21.18
CA ILE A 130 1.50 2.02 -21.25
C ILE A 130 2.93 1.53 -21.44
N ILE A 131 3.41 0.62 -20.60
CA ILE A 131 4.78 0.11 -20.66
C ILE A 131 5.08 -0.55 -22.01
N ASN A 132 4.16 -1.38 -22.50
CA ASN A 132 4.34 -2.09 -23.77
C ASN A 132 4.18 -1.16 -24.99
N GLY A 133 3.34 -0.15 -24.90
CA GLY A 133 3.09 0.79 -25.99
C GLY A 133 4.19 1.84 -26.16
N LEU A 134 4.96 2.12 -25.11
CA LEU A 134 6.08 3.06 -25.14
C LEU A 134 7.36 2.43 -25.71
N SER A 135 7.25 1.81 -26.88
CA SER A 135 8.40 1.31 -27.64
C SER A 135 9.18 2.47 -28.28
N GLU A 136 10.41 2.19 -28.74
CA GLU A 136 11.24 3.19 -29.43
C GLU A 136 10.66 3.63 -30.78
N GLU A 137 9.79 2.82 -31.35
CA GLU A 137 9.17 3.05 -32.67
C GLU A 137 7.96 4.00 -32.62
N ILE A 138 7.39 4.23 -31.42
CA ILE A 138 6.24 5.13 -31.30
C ILE A 138 6.67 6.59 -31.46
N GLU A 139 5.83 7.38 -32.17
CA GLU A 139 6.03 8.81 -32.37
C GLU A 139 5.92 9.56 -31.04
N GLY A 140 6.83 10.51 -30.82
CA GLY A 140 6.82 11.42 -29.68
C GLY A 140 8.20 11.70 -29.10
N ASP A 141 8.24 12.56 -28.11
CA ASP A 141 9.47 13.02 -27.46
C ASP A 141 10.11 11.89 -26.61
N PRO A 142 11.41 11.58 -26.84
CA PRO A 142 12.12 10.55 -26.07
C PRO A 142 12.18 10.82 -24.55
N GLU A 143 12.29 12.10 -24.12
CA GLU A 143 12.25 12.42 -22.69
C GLU A 143 10.89 12.09 -22.11
N THR A 144 9.82 12.46 -22.81
CA THR A 144 8.44 12.15 -22.41
C THR A 144 8.26 10.65 -22.30
N ARG A 145 8.72 9.87 -23.26
CA ARG A 145 8.71 8.41 -23.19
C ARG A 145 9.36 7.89 -21.93
N ASN A 146 10.56 8.37 -21.60
CA ASN A 146 11.34 7.87 -20.46
C ASN A 146 10.65 8.12 -19.12
N TYR A 147 10.20 9.35 -18.85
CA TYR A 147 9.58 9.62 -17.54
C TYR A 147 8.16 9.05 -17.41
N VAL A 148 7.42 8.87 -18.51
CA VAL A 148 6.13 8.19 -18.52
C VAL A 148 6.31 6.69 -18.28
N LYS A 149 7.24 6.06 -19.01
CA LYS A 149 7.55 4.64 -18.81
C LYS A 149 8.09 4.39 -17.41
N GLY A 150 8.97 5.24 -16.92
CA GLY A 150 9.53 5.13 -15.57
C GLY A 150 8.45 5.20 -14.48
N GLU A 151 7.51 6.14 -14.58
CA GLU A 151 6.38 6.22 -13.65
C GLU A 151 5.53 4.94 -13.67
N ALA A 152 5.21 4.44 -14.87
CA ALA A 152 4.41 3.23 -15.03
C ALA A 152 5.12 1.98 -14.48
N LEU A 153 6.43 1.85 -14.68
CA LEU A 153 7.23 0.75 -14.14
C LEU A 153 7.20 0.72 -12.60
N VAL A 154 7.38 1.88 -11.95
CA VAL A 154 7.37 1.95 -10.49
C VAL A 154 5.99 1.61 -9.93
N TRP A 155 4.91 2.08 -10.54
CA TRP A 155 3.57 1.71 -10.13
C TRP A 155 3.26 0.23 -10.35
N ARG A 156 3.78 -0.39 -11.41
CA ARG A 156 3.68 -1.85 -11.61
C ARG A 156 4.42 -2.61 -10.51
N ALA A 157 5.63 -2.20 -10.21
CA ALA A 157 6.41 -2.77 -9.12
C ALA A 157 5.68 -2.67 -7.78
N TYR A 158 5.13 -1.50 -7.46
CA TYR A 158 4.37 -1.26 -6.24
C TYR A 158 3.12 -2.14 -6.15
N ALA A 159 2.34 -2.22 -7.23
CA ALA A 159 1.14 -3.04 -7.26
C ALA A 159 1.44 -4.54 -7.05
N TYR A 160 2.45 -5.09 -7.74
CA TYR A 160 2.87 -6.47 -7.51
C TYR A 160 3.44 -6.68 -6.10
N TYR A 161 4.15 -5.70 -5.57
CA TYR A 161 4.68 -5.79 -4.22
C TYR A 161 3.56 -5.84 -3.17
N LYS A 162 2.52 -5.01 -3.28
CA LYS A 162 1.36 -5.07 -2.39
C LYS A 162 0.59 -6.38 -2.50
N LEU A 163 0.39 -6.91 -3.71
CA LEU A 163 -0.18 -8.24 -3.90
C LEU A 163 0.67 -9.32 -3.21
N LEU A 164 1.98 -9.26 -3.34
CA LEU A 164 2.91 -10.18 -2.67
C LEU A 164 2.78 -10.05 -1.14
N GLN A 165 2.81 -8.85 -0.60
CA GLN A 165 2.71 -8.62 0.84
C GLN A 165 1.43 -9.20 1.44
N PHE A 166 0.29 -9.09 0.76
CA PHE A 166 -0.99 -9.53 1.32
C PHE A 166 -1.36 -10.99 1.00
N TYR A 167 -0.95 -11.54 -0.13
CA TYR A 167 -1.43 -12.86 -0.56
C TYR A 167 -0.38 -13.98 -0.54
N VAL A 168 0.90 -13.64 -0.34
CA VAL A 168 2.00 -14.61 -0.40
C VAL A 168 2.50 -14.91 1.00
N PRO A 169 2.58 -16.21 1.41
CA PRO A 169 3.17 -16.58 2.69
C PRO A 169 4.68 -16.32 2.69
N MET A 170 5.28 -16.24 3.87
CA MET A 170 6.74 -16.08 3.96
C MET A 170 7.48 -17.35 3.55
N GLU A 171 6.88 -18.51 3.75
CA GLU A 171 7.42 -19.83 3.38
C GLU A 171 6.77 -20.35 2.09
N GLY A 172 7.45 -21.30 1.41
CA GLY A 172 6.95 -21.91 0.17
C GLY A 172 7.17 -21.02 -1.05
N ASN A 173 8.30 -21.21 -1.73
CA ASN A 173 8.68 -20.36 -2.90
C ASN A 173 7.69 -20.49 -4.07
N GLU A 174 6.97 -21.61 -4.18
CA GLU A 174 5.96 -21.88 -5.19
C GLU A 174 4.69 -21.02 -5.08
N TYR A 175 4.45 -20.40 -3.93
CA TYR A 175 3.24 -19.63 -3.64
C TYR A 175 3.40 -18.13 -3.89
N GLY A 176 3.91 -17.72 -5.05
CA GLY A 176 3.88 -16.33 -5.47
C GLY A 176 2.49 -15.87 -5.94
N ILE A 177 2.45 -14.97 -6.88
CA ILE A 177 1.23 -14.43 -7.51
C ILE A 177 1.32 -14.56 -9.03
N PRO A 178 0.20 -14.56 -9.77
CA PRO A 178 0.22 -14.45 -11.22
C PRO A 178 0.85 -13.14 -11.70
N ILE A 179 1.68 -13.21 -12.73
CA ILE A 179 2.30 -12.03 -13.36
C ILE A 179 1.74 -11.86 -14.77
N TYR A 180 1.11 -10.72 -15.00
CA TYR A 180 0.63 -10.27 -16.31
C TYR A 180 1.52 -9.13 -16.79
N LEU A 181 2.20 -9.32 -17.92
CA LEU A 181 3.08 -8.29 -18.49
C LEU A 181 2.54 -7.70 -19.78
N LYS A 182 1.61 -8.37 -20.43
CA LYS A 182 1.01 -7.93 -21.67
C LYS A 182 -0.40 -7.39 -21.44
N PRO A 183 -0.77 -6.30 -22.11
CA PRO A 183 -2.10 -5.76 -21.99
C PRO A 183 -3.11 -6.68 -22.68
N TYR A 184 -4.13 -7.12 -21.96
CA TYR A 184 -5.32 -7.80 -22.48
C TYR A 184 -5.09 -8.97 -23.47
N GLU A 185 -3.86 -9.48 -23.60
CA GLU A 185 -3.64 -10.69 -24.37
C GLU A 185 -4.32 -11.84 -23.65
N ASN A 186 -5.49 -12.20 -24.15
CA ASN A 186 -6.18 -13.45 -23.84
C ASN A 186 -6.71 -13.60 -22.41
N VAL A 187 -7.47 -12.63 -21.91
CA VAL A 187 -8.28 -12.80 -20.67
C VAL A 187 -9.15 -14.08 -20.71
N GLY A 188 -9.34 -14.68 -21.89
CA GLY A 188 -10.05 -15.94 -22.06
C GLY A 188 -9.19 -17.19 -22.31
N THR A 189 -7.90 -17.04 -22.61
CA THR A 189 -7.05 -18.18 -23.03
C THR A 189 -5.73 -18.30 -22.27
N ALA A 190 -5.10 -17.22 -21.80
CA ALA A 190 -3.92 -17.30 -20.98
C ALA A 190 -4.34 -17.11 -19.51
N GLN A 191 -4.47 -18.19 -18.79
CA GLN A 191 -4.69 -18.20 -17.35
C GLN A 191 -3.35 -18.54 -16.67
N PRO A 192 -2.48 -17.56 -16.37
CA PRO A 192 -1.23 -17.83 -15.69
C PRO A 192 -1.52 -18.36 -14.29
N GLY A 193 -0.78 -19.38 -13.90
CA GLY A 193 -0.75 -19.84 -12.52
C GLY A 193 0.01 -18.89 -11.61
N ARG A 194 0.16 -19.26 -10.37
CA ARG A 194 1.05 -18.56 -9.44
C ARG A 194 2.49 -18.77 -9.89
N GLU A 195 3.23 -17.67 -9.98
CA GLU A 195 4.67 -17.72 -10.18
C GLU A 195 5.37 -18.06 -8.86
N THR A 196 6.67 -18.37 -8.90
CA THR A 196 7.47 -18.47 -7.68
C THR A 196 7.65 -17.11 -7.03
N GLN A 197 7.82 -17.07 -5.70
CA GLN A 197 8.15 -15.83 -4.99
C GLN A 197 9.41 -15.18 -5.59
N THR A 198 10.43 -15.98 -5.88
CA THR A 198 11.67 -15.53 -6.55
C THR A 198 11.39 -14.82 -7.87
N THR A 199 10.48 -15.34 -8.70
CA THR A 199 10.10 -14.72 -9.98
C THR A 199 9.39 -13.38 -9.74
N VAL A 200 8.49 -13.33 -8.77
CA VAL A 200 7.75 -12.10 -8.43
C VAL A 200 8.71 -11.01 -7.93
N TYR A 201 9.58 -11.32 -6.97
CA TYR A 201 10.57 -10.35 -6.48
C TYR A 201 11.50 -9.87 -7.59
N ARG A 202 11.95 -10.77 -8.43
CA ARG A 202 12.80 -10.42 -9.58
C ARG A 202 12.12 -9.46 -10.54
N ARG A 203 10.80 -9.63 -10.78
CA ARG A 203 10.03 -8.70 -11.61
C ARG A 203 9.91 -7.32 -10.97
N ILE A 204 9.57 -7.26 -9.68
CA ILE A 204 9.46 -6.00 -8.93
C ILE A 204 10.79 -5.23 -8.95
N ILE A 205 11.88 -5.90 -8.66
CA ILE A 205 13.23 -5.30 -8.63
C ILE A 205 13.63 -4.81 -10.03
N ALA A 206 13.41 -5.61 -11.06
CA ALA A 206 13.75 -5.24 -12.44
C ALA A 206 12.97 -4.00 -12.91
N ASP A 207 11.71 -3.85 -12.56
CA ASP A 207 10.92 -2.66 -12.90
C ASP A 207 11.49 -1.40 -12.20
N CYS A 208 11.88 -1.52 -10.94
CA CYS A 208 12.52 -0.42 -10.21
C CYS A 208 13.89 -0.05 -10.80
N GLU A 209 14.72 -1.03 -11.14
CA GLU A 209 16.05 -0.81 -11.72
C GLU A 209 15.96 -0.20 -13.13
N GLU A 210 15.01 -0.64 -13.95
CA GLU A 210 14.76 -0.03 -15.26
C GLU A 210 14.31 1.44 -15.09
N ALA A 211 13.43 1.73 -14.14
CA ALA A 211 13.00 3.10 -13.86
C ALA A 211 14.18 3.98 -13.40
N LEU A 212 15.08 3.47 -12.55
CA LEU A 212 16.29 4.19 -12.15
C LEU A 212 17.22 4.48 -13.34
N ALA A 213 17.41 3.49 -14.23
CA ALA A 213 18.22 3.66 -15.43
C ALA A 213 17.64 4.70 -16.41
N LEU A 214 16.30 4.76 -16.51
CA LEU A 214 15.62 5.81 -17.27
C LEU A 214 15.81 7.19 -16.61
N MET A 215 15.81 7.26 -15.29
CA MET A 215 15.98 8.51 -14.53
C MET A 215 17.38 9.12 -14.68
N GLU A 216 18.42 8.32 -14.90
CA GLU A 216 19.76 8.82 -15.22
C GLU A 216 19.80 9.61 -16.53
N LYS A 217 18.93 9.26 -17.49
CA LYS A 217 18.80 9.93 -18.79
C LYS A 217 17.81 11.08 -18.76
N THR A 218 16.74 10.93 -17.99
CA THR A 218 15.62 11.86 -17.98
C THR A 218 15.12 12.06 -16.55
N PRO A 219 15.29 13.26 -15.95
CA PRO A 219 14.82 13.53 -14.59
C PRO A 219 13.29 13.54 -14.52
N LYS A 220 12.77 13.33 -13.32
CA LYS A 220 11.33 13.42 -13.06
C LYS A 220 10.76 14.79 -13.42
N LYS A 221 9.51 14.81 -13.83
CA LYS A 221 8.74 16.04 -14.04
C LYS A 221 7.84 16.31 -12.81
N SER A 222 7.30 17.51 -12.71
CA SER A 222 6.51 17.95 -11.53
C SER A 222 5.23 17.12 -11.28
N TRP A 223 4.68 16.45 -12.29
CA TRP A 223 3.50 15.61 -12.15
C TRP A 223 3.81 14.18 -11.70
N ASN A 224 5.06 13.71 -11.89
CA ASN A 224 5.45 12.37 -11.44
C ASN A 224 5.33 12.22 -9.93
N LEU A 225 4.85 11.08 -9.47
CA LEU A 225 4.76 10.70 -8.05
C LEU A 225 5.77 9.63 -7.69
N ALA A 226 5.68 8.48 -8.34
CA ALA A 226 6.48 7.31 -8.04
C ALA A 226 7.83 7.30 -8.78
N TYR A 227 7.92 7.98 -9.91
CA TYR A 227 9.19 8.20 -10.60
C TYR A 227 10.02 9.25 -9.85
N ASP A 228 10.40 8.89 -8.65
CA ASP A 228 11.21 9.67 -7.71
C ASP A 228 12.28 8.76 -7.09
N LYS A 229 13.53 9.20 -7.11
CA LYS A 229 14.65 8.38 -6.65
C LYS A 229 14.50 7.94 -5.19
N ASN A 230 13.98 8.81 -4.32
CA ASN A 230 13.77 8.44 -2.93
C ASN A 230 12.62 7.44 -2.79
N PHE A 231 11.53 7.61 -3.56
CA PHE A 231 10.44 6.64 -3.57
C PHE A 231 10.91 5.25 -4.04
N ILE A 232 11.64 5.19 -5.16
CA ILE A 232 12.13 3.92 -5.71
C ILE A 232 13.12 3.25 -4.75
N HIS A 233 14.04 4.03 -4.14
CA HIS A 233 14.97 3.46 -3.16
C HIS A 233 14.27 3.01 -1.89
N SER A 234 13.24 3.73 -1.42
CA SER A 234 12.44 3.29 -0.27
C SER A 234 11.69 2.00 -0.58
N LEU A 235 11.06 1.91 -1.76
CA LEU A 235 10.41 0.69 -2.23
C LEU A 235 11.40 -0.48 -2.30
N LEU A 236 12.59 -0.28 -2.86
CA LEU A 236 13.61 -1.33 -2.94
C LEU A 236 14.12 -1.75 -1.56
N ALA A 237 14.31 -0.81 -0.62
CA ALA A 237 14.70 -1.15 0.75
C ALA A 237 13.66 -2.05 1.42
N ASP A 238 12.40 -1.71 1.29
CA ASP A 238 11.29 -2.48 1.86
C ASP A 238 11.12 -3.84 1.16
N VAL A 239 11.16 -3.88 -0.18
CA VAL A 239 11.13 -5.12 -0.98
C VAL A 239 12.22 -6.10 -0.55
N TYR A 240 13.47 -5.63 -0.42
CA TYR A 240 14.57 -6.49 0.01
C TYR A 240 14.45 -6.93 1.47
N SER A 241 13.86 -6.10 2.35
CA SER A 241 13.62 -6.49 3.75
C SER A 241 12.63 -7.67 3.86
N PHE A 242 11.59 -7.67 3.04
CA PHE A 242 10.66 -8.80 2.94
C PHE A 242 11.30 -10.00 2.26
N LYS A 243 12.01 -9.78 1.15
CA LYS A 243 12.70 -10.85 0.41
C LYS A 243 13.69 -11.60 1.29
N ALA A 244 14.48 -10.87 2.08
CA ALA A 244 15.49 -11.43 2.98
C ALA A 244 14.94 -12.38 4.07
N LEU A 245 13.62 -12.26 4.38
CA LEU A 245 12.93 -13.10 5.35
C LEU A 245 11.98 -14.12 4.70
N SER A 246 11.83 -14.10 3.39
CA SER A 246 10.93 -14.96 2.63
C SER A 246 11.59 -16.22 2.11
N ALA A 247 10.79 -17.09 1.48
CA ALA A 247 11.31 -18.26 0.77
C ALA A 247 12.19 -17.93 -0.45
N ALA A 248 12.17 -16.67 -0.90
CA ALA A 248 12.97 -16.15 -2.01
C ALA A 248 14.29 -15.49 -1.57
N ARG A 249 14.66 -15.61 -0.30
CA ARG A 249 15.89 -15.00 0.24
C ARG A 249 17.14 -15.44 -0.50
N GLU A 250 18.05 -14.50 -0.68
CA GLU A 250 19.36 -14.71 -1.28
C GLU A 250 20.44 -13.99 -0.45
N ASP A 251 21.67 -14.48 -0.57
CA ASP A 251 22.82 -13.78 0.03
C ASP A 251 22.93 -12.37 -0.55
N GLY A 252 23.21 -11.39 0.32
CA GLY A 252 23.32 -9.98 -0.08
C GLY A 252 22.00 -9.20 -0.03
N ASP A 253 20.86 -9.79 0.33
CA ASP A 253 19.60 -9.06 0.44
C ASP A 253 19.67 -7.97 1.52
N TRP A 254 20.28 -8.24 2.68
CA TRP A 254 20.41 -7.26 3.76
C TRP A 254 21.36 -6.11 3.40
N GLU A 255 22.42 -6.37 2.64
CA GLU A 255 23.30 -5.33 2.07
C GLU A 255 22.53 -4.42 1.10
N LYS A 256 21.55 -4.96 0.37
CA LYS A 256 20.67 -4.15 -0.47
C LYS A 256 19.73 -3.28 0.36
N VAL A 257 19.18 -3.80 1.45
CA VAL A 257 18.39 -2.99 2.40
C VAL A 257 19.23 -1.82 2.92
N GLU A 258 20.43 -2.10 3.46
CA GLU A 258 21.36 -1.07 3.94
C GLU A 258 21.67 -0.01 2.86
N LYS A 259 22.01 -0.46 1.66
CA LYS A 259 22.34 0.41 0.52
C LYS A 259 21.22 1.36 0.19
N TYR A 260 20.01 0.84 -0.02
CA TYR A 260 18.89 1.66 -0.48
C TYR A 260 18.35 2.56 0.61
N ALA A 261 18.23 2.09 1.85
CA ALA A 261 17.87 2.91 2.99
C ALA A 261 18.88 4.04 3.23
N SER A 262 20.19 3.76 3.19
CA SER A 262 21.25 4.78 3.28
C SER A 262 21.13 5.82 2.19
N SER A 263 20.88 5.41 0.96
CA SER A 263 20.73 6.33 -0.16
C SER A 263 19.52 7.28 -0.01
N VAL A 264 18.46 6.87 0.68
CA VAL A 264 17.36 7.77 1.05
C VAL A 264 17.82 8.73 2.15
N LEU A 265 18.49 8.24 3.20
CA LEU A 265 18.90 9.01 4.35
C LEU A 265 19.97 10.07 4.03
N GLU A 266 20.71 9.92 2.93
CA GLU A 266 21.59 10.98 2.41
C GLU A 266 20.83 12.24 1.99
N ARG A 267 19.55 12.12 1.62
CA ARG A 267 18.72 13.19 1.07
C ARG A 267 17.51 13.54 1.92
N LYS A 268 17.12 12.65 2.82
CA LYS A 268 15.99 12.77 3.73
C LYS A 268 16.47 12.65 5.15
N SER A 269 15.95 13.46 6.04
CA SER A 269 16.29 13.44 7.47
C SER A 269 15.11 13.92 8.30
N PHE A 270 15.20 13.82 9.61
CA PHE A 270 14.22 14.41 10.50
C PHE A 270 14.30 15.94 10.53
N ASN A 271 13.17 16.58 10.85
CA ASN A 271 13.08 18.03 11.10
C ASN A 271 13.58 18.43 12.50
N GLY A 272 14.27 17.55 13.20
CA GLY A 272 14.58 17.69 14.60
C GLY A 272 13.37 17.31 15.47
N ARG A 273 13.34 17.81 16.72
CA ARG A 273 12.25 17.57 17.68
C ARG A 273 11.25 18.72 17.74
N ASP A 274 10.99 19.35 16.63
CA ASP A 274 9.96 20.36 16.52
C ASP A 274 8.59 19.65 16.45
N VAL A 275 7.85 19.72 17.55
CA VAL A 275 6.55 19.03 17.69
C VAL A 275 5.55 19.52 16.66
N GLU A 276 5.50 20.81 16.36
CA GLU A 276 4.55 21.36 15.38
C GLU A 276 4.92 20.94 13.94
N ALA A 277 6.20 20.95 13.59
CA ALA A 277 6.66 20.42 12.32
C ALA A 277 6.38 18.92 12.19
N PHE A 278 6.48 18.17 13.29
CA PHE A 278 6.18 16.75 13.32
C PHE A 278 4.67 16.48 13.19
N LYS A 279 3.81 17.24 13.89
CA LYS A 279 2.35 17.19 13.72
C LYS A 279 1.94 17.45 12.27
N ALA A 280 2.58 18.43 11.62
CA ALA A 280 2.27 18.81 10.25
C ALA A 280 2.51 17.69 9.22
N ILE A 281 3.35 16.69 9.53
CA ILE A 281 3.54 15.51 8.67
C ILE A 281 2.23 14.73 8.50
N PHE A 282 1.46 14.62 9.57
CA PHE A 282 0.24 13.82 9.66
C PHE A 282 -1.04 14.66 9.50
N ASP A 283 -0.92 15.98 9.41
CA ASP A 283 -2.08 16.86 9.29
C ASP A 283 -2.77 16.66 7.94
N CYS A 284 -3.98 16.13 8.01
CA CYS A 284 -4.85 15.88 6.86
C CYS A 284 -5.90 16.97 6.65
N SER A 285 -5.80 18.11 7.37
CA SER A 285 -6.75 19.19 7.22
C SER A 285 -6.69 19.80 5.81
N PRO A 286 -7.85 20.23 5.25
CA PRO A 286 -7.88 20.90 3.95
C PRO A 286 -7.06 22.19 3.92
N GLU A 287 -6.86 22.83 5.08
CA GLU A 287 -6.22 24.14 5.20
C GLU A 287 -4.67 24.02 5.15
N THR A 288 -4.12 22.98 5.73
CA THR A 288 -2.67 22.79 5.86
C THR A 288 -2.15 21.55 5.17
N GLY A 289 -2.91 20.46 5.16
CA GLY A 289 -2.47 19.14 4.73
C GLY A 289 -2.38 18.92 3.22
N LEU A 290 -3.14 19.66 2.43
CA LEU A 290 -3.23 19.43 0.97
C LEU A 290 -1.99 19.89 0.17
N GLN A 291 -1.10 20.68 0.77
CA GLN A 291 -0.08 21.41 0.01
C GLN A 291 1.25 20.70 -0.13
N THR A 292 1.54 19.68 0.67
CA THR A 292 2.88 19.08 0.71
C THR A 292 2.85 17.61 0.32
N LEU A 293 3.16 17.30 -0.94
CA LEU A 293 3.27 15.92 -1.42
C LEU A 293 4.59 15.25 -1.04
N SER A 294 5.56 16.00 -0.53
CA SER A 294 6.86 15.49 -0.10
C SER A 294 7.49 16.41 0.93
N SER A 295 8.21 15.84 1.88
CA SER A 295 8.96 16.56 2.91
C SER A 295 10.29 15.87 3.20
N ARG A 296 11.02 16.34 4.24
CA ARG A 296 12.20 15.63 4.74
C ARG A 296 11.86 14.25 5.30
N GLU A 297 10.68 14.12 5.92
CA GLU A 297 10.29 12.92 6.68
C GLU A 297 9.45 11.91 5.88
N PHE A 298 9.06 12.24 4.65
CA PHE A 298 8.38 11.30 3.76
C PHE A 298 8.69 11.60 2.29
N THR A 299 8.53 10.60 1.43
CA THR A 299 8.74 10.75 0.00
C THR A 299 7.46 11.16 -0.72
N LEU A 300 6.35 10.57 -0.35
CA LEU A 300 5.04 10.81 -0.94
C LEU A 300 3.98 10.76 0.17
N ARG A 301 3.06 11.72 0.16
CA ARG A 301 1.88 11.72 0.99
C ARG A 301 0.64 11.85 0.10
N ILE A 302 -0.30 10.94 0.28
CA ILE A 302 -1.57 10.92 -0.43
C ILE A 302 -2.65 11.17 0.59
N ILE A 303 -3.48 12.18 0.33
CA ILE A 303 -4.57 12.57 1.22
C ILE A 303 -5.87 12.14 0.57
N ASP A 304 -6.66 11.36 1.29
CA ASP A 304 -8.02 11.02 0.92
C ASP A 304 -9.02 11.80 1.79
N GLY A 305 -9.67 12.78 1.18
CA GLY A 305 -10.73 13.55 1.84
C GLY A 305 -12.06 12.83 1.97
N SER A 306 -12.21 11.64 1.40
CA SER A 306 -13.43 10.83 1.38
C SER A 306 -13.37 9.56 2.22
N ASN A 307 -12.27 9.32 2.93
CA ASN A 307 -12.08 8.09 3.68
C ASN A 307 -13.10 7.94 4.81
N SER A 308 -14.10 7.12 4.56
CA SER A 308 -15.19 6.84 5.52
C SER A 308 -14.71 6.16 6.81
N GLN A 309 -13.55 5.51 6.78
CA GLN A 309 -13.01 4.83 7.96
C GLN A 309 -12.55 5.84 9.01
N MET A 310 -12.00 6.98 8.58
CA MET A 310 -11.66 8.07 9.49
C MET A 310 -12.90 8.83 9.99
N ILE A 311 -13.99 8.81 9.25
CA ILE A 311 -15.27 9.41 9.66
C ILE A 311 -15.87 8.64 10.85
N ASP A 312 -15.64 7.35 10.95
CA ASP A 312 -16.15 6.52 12.02
C ASP A 312 -15.49 6.84 13.37
N PHE A 313 -14.24 7.27 13.41
CA PHE A 313 -13.61 7.83 14.62
C PHE A 313 -14.37 9.06 15.15
N LYS A 314 -14.95 9.78 14.25
CA LYS A 314 -15.61 11.05 14.44
C LYS A 314 -17.01 10.95 15.07
N ASN A 315 -17.85 10.07 14.52
CA ASN A 315 -19.26 10.00 14.87
C ASN A 315 -19.47 9.59 16.32
N ALA A 316 -18.57 8.85 16.87
CA ALA A 316 -18.63 8.36 18.21
C ALA A 316 -18.35 9.43 19.29
N TYR A 317 -17.46 10.37 19.00
CA TYR A 317 -17.15 11.46 19.95
C TYR A 317 -18.21 12.57 19.92
N THR A 318 -18.86 12.80 18.77
CA THR A 318 -19.79 13.93 18.59
C THR A 318 -21.22 13.67 19.05
N GLN A 319 -21.60 12.42 19.36
CA GLN A 319 -22.98 12.11 19.74
C GLN A 319 -23.33 12.34 21.22
N GLY A 320 -22.38 12.86 22.03
CA GLY A 320 -22.69 13.37 23.38
C GLY A 320 -23.23 12.36 24.39
N GLU A 321 -23.36 11.11 24.02
CA GLU A 321 -23.64 10.00 24.92
C GLU A 321 -22.32 9.48 25.48
N GLU A 322 -22.32 9.13 26.77
CA GLU A 322 -21.16 8.60 27.50
C GLU A 322 -20.10 8.01 26.59
N LEU A 323 -18.86 8.52 26.70
CA LEU A 323 -17.66 8.07 25.99
C LEU A 323 -17.47 6.56 26.11
N ARG A 324 -18.38 5.81 25.52
CA ARG A 324 -18.33 4.37 25.44
C ARG A 324 -17.43 4.03 24.29
N SER A 325 -16.17 3.76 24.64
CA SER A 325 -15.23 2.93 23.89
C SER A 325 -15.52 2.83 22.39
N VAL A 326 -15.33 3.91 21.69
CA VAL A 326 -15.22 3.81 20.26
C VAL A 326 -13.82 3.33 19.97
N ALA A 327 -13.74 2.14 19.50
CA ALA A 327 -12.52 1.38 19.34
C ALA A 327 -11.39 2.16 18.68
N ASP A 328 -11.72 3.11 17.85
CA ASP A 328 -10.81 3.71 16.92
C ASP A 328 -10.29 5.10 17.34
N GLY A 329 -11.12 5.93 18.01
CA GLY A 329 -10.75 7.29 18.41
C GLY A 329 -10.13 7.37 19.80
N ILE A 330 -10.33 6.35 20.65
CA ILE A 330 -9.78 6.27 22.00
C ILE A 330 -8.51 5.44 21.95
N ALA A 331 -7.41 6.02 22.36
CA ALA A 331 -6.16 5.29 22.49
C ALA A 331 -6.27 4.25 23.61
N ASP A 332 -5.75 3.06 23.36
CA ASP A 332 -5.57 2.08 24.42
C ASP A 332 -4.62 2.64 25.49
N ALA A 333 -5.05 2.63 26.76
CA ALA A 333 -4.26 3.21 27.85
C ALA A 333 -2.91 2.51 28.02
N ALA A 334 -2.85 1.19 27.78
CA ALA A 334 -1.60 0.44 27.85
C ALA A 334 -0.68 0.77 26.66
N TRP A 335 -1.24 1.12 25.52
CA TRP A 335 -0.46 1.59 24.37
C TRP A 335 0.08 3.01 24.64
N TYR A 336 -0.77 3.94 25.08
CA TYR A 336 -0.36 5.31 25.43
C TYR A 336 0.74 5.35 26.49
N ALA A 337 0.66 4.49 27.51
CA ALA A 337 1.63 4.39 28.57
C ALA A 337 3.04 3.96 28.12
N ARG A 338 3.21 3.48 26.91
CA ARG A 338 4.51 3.11 26.33
C ARG A 338 5.33 4.33 25.90
N TYR A 339 4.65 5.46 25.62
CA TYR A 339 5.34 6.68 25.25
C TYR A 339 5.84 7.42 26.49
N LYS A 340 7.14 7.72 26.53
CA LYS A 340 7.75 8.51 27.60
C LYS A 340 7.30 9.97 27.51
N ASP A 341 7.44 10.71 28.62
CA ASP A 341 7.00 12.12 28.67
C ASP A 341 7.88 13.04 27.81
N ASP A 342 9.11 12.64 27.52
CA ASP A 342 10.04 13.35 26.63
C ASP A 342 9.98 12.90 25.16
N ASP A 343 9.07 11.98 24.84
CA ASP A 343 8.84 11.50 23.47
C ASP A 343 7.88 12.46 22.73
N ILE A 344 8.36 13.12 21.68
CA ILE A 344 7.55 14.07 20.90
C ILE A 344 6.28 13.44 20.30
N ARG A 345 6.27 12.12 20.07
CA ARG A 345 5.11 11.39 19.54
C ARG A 345 3.95 11.43 20.54
N LYS A 346 4.23 11.41 21.84
CA LYS A 346 3.21 11.48 22.90
C LYS A 346 2.39 12.75 22.79
N GLU A 347 3.06 13.90 22.70
CA GLU A 347 2.39 15.20 22.53
C GLU A 347 1.79 15.38 21.13
N ALA A 348 2.46 14.87 20.10
CA ALA A 348 2.02 15.07 18.73
C ALA A 348 0.76 14.26 18.37
N TRP A 349 0.65 13.02 18.87
CA TRP A 349 -0.33 12.06 18.40
C TRP A 349 -1.49 11.81 19.36
N PHE A 350 -1.43 12.32 20.57
CA PHE A 350 -2.47 12.09 21.55
C PHE A 350 -3.02 13.41 22.09
N LYS A 351 -4.28 13.40 22.44
CA LYS A 351 -4.96 14.53 23.04
C LYS A 351 -5.81 14.03 24.20
N GLU A 352 -5.66 14.63 25.36
CA GLU A 352 -6.54 14.37 26.48
C GLU A 352 -7.79 15.27 26.40
N ALA A 353 -8.96 14.67 26.54
CA ALA A 353 -10.23 15.37 26.59
C ALA A 353 -11.19 14.60 27.52
N ASP A 354 -11.80 15.29 28.47
CA ASP A 354 -12.79 14.72 29.41
C ASP A 354 -12.32 13.44 30.13
N GLY A 355 -11.04 13.38 30.46
CA GLY A 355 -10.45 12.20 31.14
C GLY A 355 -10.16 11.01 30.24
N VAL A 356 -10.26 11.18 28.92
CA VAL A 356 -10.00 10.16 27.92
C VAL A 356 -8.82 10.58 27.05
N ILE A 357 -7.96 9.64 26.71
CA ILE A 357 -6.88 9.82 25.74
C ILE A 357 -7.41 9.53 24.34
N LEU A 358 -7.41 10.54 23.52
CA LEU A 358 -7.82 10.44 22.12
C LEU A 358 -6.61 10.27 21.20
N ASN A 359 -6.74 9.40 20.20
CA ASN A 359 -5.80 9.36 19.10
C ASN A 359 -6.01 10.60 18.20
N ASN A 360 -4.98 11.39 18.04
CA ASN A 360 -5.00 12.61 17.21
C ASN A 360 -3.85 12.65 16.21
N LYS A 361 -3.26 11.51 15.89
CA LYS A 361 -2.10 11.43 15.00
C LYS A 361 -2.32 12.17 13.67
N TYR A 362 -3.50 12.05 13.10
CA TYR A 362 -3.84 12.66 11.80
C TYR A 362 -4.59 14.00 11.94
N ASN A 363 -4.50 14.65 13.10
CA ASN A 363 -5.21 15.90 13.41
C ASN A 363 -6.72 15.84 13.08
N LEU A 364 -7.35 14.75 13.49
CA LEU A 364 -8.75 14.46 13.15
C LEU A 364 -9.76 15.45 13.76
N TRP A 365 -9.34 16.22 14.75
CA TRP A 365 -10.21 17.06 15.57
C TRP A 365 -10.15 18.54 15.25
N GLY A 366 -9.39 18.97 14.25
CA GLY A 366 -9.30 20.37 13.85
C GLY A 366 -9.11 21.38 14.99
N THR A 367 -8.69 22.57 14.67
CA THR A 367 -8.47 23.65 15.65
C THR A 367 -9.78 24.17 16.29
N ASN A 368 -10.91 23.92 15.66
CA ASN A 368 -12.24 24.36 16.12
C ASN A 368 -13.03 23.25 16.85
N GLY A 369 -12.39 22.14 17.20
CA GLY A 369 -13.03 20.99 17.84
C GLY A 369 -14.04 20.24 16.93
N LYS A 370 -14.15 20.61 15.66
CA LYS A 370 -14.95 19.88 14.70
C LYS A 370 -14.10 18.81 14.03
N PRO A 371 -14.66 17.63 13.88
CA PRO A 371 -13.96 16.56 13.22
C PRO A 371 -13.63 16.90 11.76
N ILE A 372 -12.44 16.58 11.32
CA ILE A 372 -12.01 16.68 9.93
C ILE A 372 -12.24 15.31 9.28
N SER A 373 -12.84 15.29 8.10
CA SER A 373 -12.89 14.08 7.29
C SER A 373 -11.61 13.98 6.48
N GLY A 374 -10.92 12.87 6.56
CA GLY A 374 -9.74 12.61 5.75
C GLY A 374 -8.70 11.78 6.49
N GLY A 375 -7.88 11.12 5.73
CA GLY A 375 -6.71 10.40 6.19
C GLY A 375 -5.57 10.65 5.24
N CYS A 376 -4.37 10.25 5.61
CA CYS A 376 -3.25 10.26 4.69
C CYS A 376 -2.51 8.93 4.71
N ILE A 377 -1.99 8.58 3.55
CA ILE A 377 -1.08 7.46 3.38
C ILE A 377 0.27 8.01 2.97
N MET A 378 1.28 7.55 3.65
CA MET A 378 2.67 7.76 3.31
C MET A 378 3.29 6.38 3.06
N PRO A 379 3.38 5.91 1.81
CA PRO A 379 3.89 4.58 1.52
C PRO A 379 5.26 4.31 2.14
N PHE A 380 6.08 5.35 2.22
CA PHE A 380 7.41 5.27 2.83
C PHE A 380 7.74 6.56 3.56
N ARG A 381 8.13 6.42 4.85
CA ARG A 381 8.62 7.52 5.67
C ARG A 381 10.13 7.39 5.90
N THR A 382 10.77 8.51 6.14
CA THR A 382 12.20 8.55 6.51
C THR A 382 12.48 7.74 7.79
N ALA A 383 11.54 7.73 8.73
CA ALA A 383 11.61 6.90 9.94
C ALA A 383 11.77 5.41 9.62
N ASP A 384 11.04 4.91 8.62
CA ASP A 384 11.18 3.52 8.19
C ASP A 384 12.58 3.22 7.64
N MET A 385 13.16 4.14 6.88
CA MET A 385 14.52 3.97 6.35
C MET A 385 15.58 3.90 7.45
N TYR A 386 15.44 4.69 8.53
CA TYR A 386 16.32 4.56 9.71
C TYR A 386 16.20 3.17 10.35
N LEU A 387 14.97 2.74 10.59
CA LEU A 387 14.70 1.48 11.30
C LEU A 387 15.03 0.25 10.43
N LEU A 388 14.78 0.28 9.12
CA LEU A 388 15.22 -0.76 8.19
C LEU A 388 16.73 -0.83 8.06
N LYS A 389 17.43 0.31 8.02
CA LYS A 389 18.89 0.34 8.01
C LYS A 389 19.48 -0.24 9.30
N ALA A 390 18.89 0.12 10.46
CA ALA A 390 19.33 -0.43 11.76
C ALA A 390 19.07 -1.96 11.80
N GLU A 391 17.94 -2.44 11.30
CA GLU A 391 17.67 -3.86 11.17
C GLU A 391 18.69 -4.55 10.28
N ALA A 392 18.95 -4.01 9.09
CA ALA A 392 19.89 -4.60 8.13
C ALA A 392 21.30 -4.72 8.73
N LEU A 393 21.79 -3.67 9.36
CA LEU A 393 23.10 -3.69 10.05
C LEU A 393 23.17 -4.75 11.15
N TYR A 394 22.10 -4.86 11.96
CA TYR A 394 22.00 -5.88 12.99
C TYR A 394 22.03 -7.30 12.38
N ARG A 395 21.22 -7.54 11.34
CA ARG A 395 21.17 -8.83 10.63
C ARG A 395 22.50 -9.20 9.96
N LEU A 396 23.32 -8.22 9.60
CA LEU A 396 24.67 -8.40 9.07
C LEU A 396 25.74 -8.57 10.18
N GLY A 397 25.33 -8.65 11.46
CA GLY A 397 26.25 -8.78 12.60
C GLY A 397 27.00 -7.50 12.95
N ARG A 398 26.58 -6.34 12.44
CA ARG A 398 27.18 -5.01 12.64
C ARG A 398 26.41 -4.22 13.69
N GLU A 399 26.17 -4.81 14.86
CA GLU A 399 25.31 -4.26 15.92
C GLU A 399 25.75 -2.87 16.41
N SER A 400 27.05 -2.62 16.52
CA SER A 400 27.55 -1.30 16.93
C SER A 400 27.14 -0.19 15.97
N GLU A 401 27.17 -0.46 14.67
CA GLU A 401 26.71 0.49 13.65
C GLU A 401 25.18 0.60 13.63
N ALA A 402 24.48 -0.51 13.83
CA ALA A 402 23.02 -0.51 13.97
C ALA A 402 22.58 0.39 15.15
N LYS A 403 23.30 0.35 16.27
CA LYS A 403 23.03 1.19 17.44
C LYS A 403 23.24 2.68 17.15
N VAL A 404 24.26 3.04 16.36
CA VAL A 404 24.45 4.44 15.92
C VAL A 404 23.24 4.92 15.12
N VAL A 405 22.77 4.13 14.14
CA VAL A 405 21.61 4.49 13.32
C VAL A 405 20.33 4.58 14.16
N LEU A 406 20.14 3.69 15.12
CA LEU A 406 19.00 3.74 16.04
C LEU A 406 19.08 4.98 16.97
N ASN A 407 20.26 5.38 17.41
CA ASN A 407 20.46 6.61 18.18
C ASN A 407 20.12 7.85 17.36
N ASP A 408 20.51 7.89 16.08
CA ASP A 408 20.15 8.98 15.16
C ASP A 408 18.64 9.08 15.00
N PHE A 409 17.95 7.95 14.87
CA PHE A 409 16.49 7.90 14.85
C PHE A 409 15.90 8.44 16.17
N LYS A 410 16.37 7.92 17.32
CA LYS A 410 15.89 8.31 18.64
C LYS A 410 16.12 9.80 18.95
N ALA A 411 17.22 10.36 18.47
CA ALA A 411 17.52 11.79 18.61
C ALA A 411 16.46 12.70 17.95
N GLY A 412 15.73 12.20 16.98
CA GLY A 412 14.59 12.88 16.38
C GLY A 412 13.26 12.66 17.14
N ARG A 413 13.24 11.85 18.18
CA ARG A 413 12.01 11.50 18.93
C ARG A 413 12.11 11.81 20.43
N TYR A 414 13.25 11.65 21.05
CA TYR A 414 13.45 11.79 22.49
C TYR A 414 14.41 12.94 22.84
N LEU A 415 14.20 13.58 23.99
CA LEU A 415 15.17 14.52 24.58
C LEU A 415 16.37 13.76 25.16
N ASP A 416 16.09 12.71 25.91
CA ASP A 416 17.10 11.83 26.50
C ASP A 416 17.17 10.51 25.70
N VAL A 417 18.07 10.47 24.73
CA VAL A 417 18.25 9.29 23.88
C VAL A 417 18.71 8.08 24.71
N GLU A 418 19.62 8.24 25.63
CA GLU A 418 20.13 7.15 26.46
C GLU A 418 19.06 6.62 27.41
N GLY A 419 18.36 7.52 28.10
CA GLY A 419 17.23 7.17 28.96
C GLY A 419 16.01 6.63 28.21
N SER A 420 15.95 6.75 26.89
CA SER A 420 14.86 6.17 26.07
C SER A 420 14.97 4.66 25.90
N TYR A 421 16.15 4.08 26.14
CA TYR A 421 16.34 2.62 26.08
C TYR A 421 15.66 1.95 27.26
N THR A 422 14.77 1.00 27.00
CA THR A 422 14.01 0.26 28.02
C THR A 422 14.11 -1.25 27.87
N GLU A 423 14.49 -1.72 26.69
CA GLU A 423 14.61 -3.15 26.42
C GLU A 423 16.04 -3.65 26.72
N SER A 424 16.13 -4.95 27.01
CA SER A 424 17.38 -5.58 27.45
C SER A 424 18.39 -5.77 26.33
N ASP A 425 17.91 -5.86 25.09
CA ASP A 425 18.76 -6.08 23.92
C ASP A 425 18.34 -5.18 22.74
N PHE A 426 19.27 -5.06 21.79
CA PHE A 426 19.10 -4.18 20.63
C PHE A 426 17.88 -4.55 19.79
N TRP A 427 17.63 -5.85 19.58
CA TRP A 427 16.55 -6.30 18.74
C TRP A 427 15.19 -5.93 19.33
N GLN A 428 14.99 -6.16 20.61
CA GLN A 428 13.75 -5.79 21.29
C GLN A 428 13.55 -4.28 21.29
N GLU A 429 14.63 -3.52 21.48
CA GLU A 429 14.57 -2.07 21.42
C GLU A 429 14.18 -1.55 20.03
N LEU A 430 14.74 -2.14 18.97
CA LEU A 430 14.36 -1.83 17.59
C LEU A 430 12.88 -2.14 17.31
N LEU A 431 12.41 -3.31 17.75
CA LEU A 431 11.00 -3.70 17.59
C LEU A 431 10.06 -2.76 18.36
N LYS A 432 10.46 -2.33 19.56
CA LYS A 432 9.71 -1.35 20.34
C LYS A 432 9.59 -0.03 19.56
N GLU A 433 10.69 0.50 19.05
CA GLU A 433 10.67 1.75 18.30
C GLU A 433 9.81 1.64 17.02
N ARG A 434 9.87 0.52 16.31
CA ARG A 434 8.98 0.29 15.15
C ARG A 434 7.52 0.33 15.57
N LYS A 435 7.15 -0.34 16.67
CA LYS A 435 5.77 -0.35 17.19
C LYS A 435 5.30 1.05 17.57
N LEU A 436 6.14 1.84 18.25
CA LEU A 436 5.79 3.20 18.64
C LEU A 436 5.68 4.14 17.44
N GLU A 437 6.61 4.04 16.49
CA GLU A 437 6.68 4.95 15.34
C GLU A 437 5.52 4.74 14.36
N PHE A 438 5.15 3.49 14.09
CA PHE A 438 4.12 3.16 13.10
C PHE A 438 2.73 2.92 13.70
N TYR A 439 2.52 3.37 14.95
CA TYR A 439 1.23 3.32 15.59
C TYR A 439 0.14 3.89 14.67
N GLN A 440 -0.87 3.07 14.37
CA GLN A 440 -1.98 3.38 13.47
C GLN A 440 -1.57 3.93 12.08
N GLU A 441 -0.43 3.50 11.57
CA GLU A 441 -0.04 3.75 10.18
C GLU A 441 -0.37 2.54 9.31
N ASN A 442 -1.58 2.54 8.77
CA ASN A 442 -1.99 1.61 7.72
C ASN A 442 -1.77 0.13 8.09
N ASP A 443 -0.98 -0.56 7.27
CA ASP A 443 -0.68 -1.98 7.34
C ASP A 443 0.74 -2.29 7.89
N VAL A 444 1.52 -1.26 8.21
CA VAL A 444 2.97 -1.41 8.49
C VAL A 444 3.23 -2.40 9.62
N LEU A 445 2.59 -2.25 10.78
CA LEU A 445 2.83 -3.15 11.91
C LEU A 445 2.34 -4.58 11.65
N TRP A 446 1.24 -4.74 10.92
CA TRP A 446 0.77 -6.05 10.51
C TRP A 446 1.76 -6.75 9.59
N LEU A 447 2.29 -6.03 8.60
CA LEU A 447 3.27 -6.55 7.67
C LEU A 447 4.62 -6.83 8.35
N ASP A 448 5.03 -6.02 9.32
CA ASP A 448 6.19 -6.31 10.16
C ASP A 448 6.02 -7.60 10.97
N MET A 449 4.87 -7.80 11.60
CA MET A 449 4.58 -9.03 12.33
C MET A 449 4.62 -10.24 11.41
N LYS A 450 4.07 -10.12 10.20
CA LYS A 450 4.13 -11.17 9.19
C LYS A 450 5.57 -11.51 8.79
N ARG A 451 6.34 -10.51 8.34
CA ARG A 451 7.69 -10.76 7.81
C ARG A 451 8.68 -11.23 8.87
N MET A 452 8.52 -10.76 10.12
CA MET A 452 9.38 -11.13 11.24
C MET A 452 8.92 -12.41 11.95
N GLY A 453 7.79 -12.98 11.56
CA GLY A 453 7.24 -14.19 12.18
C GLY A 453 6.88 -13.99 13.66
N ILE A 454 6.23 -12.88 14.00
CA ILE A 454 5.88 -12.55 15.38
C ILE A 454 4.60 -13.28 15.77
N THR A 455 4.57 -13.88 16.96
CA THR A 455 3.34 -14.36 17.58
C THR A 455 2.62 -13.20 18.25
N VAL A 456 1.33 -13.05 17.95
CA VAL A 456 0.46 -12.03 18.56
C VAL A 456 -0.51 -12.68 19.51
N GLU A 457 -0.60 -12.15 20.72
CA GLU A 457 -1.57 -12.57 21.71
C GLU A 457 -2.46 -11.38 22.09
N ARG A 458 -3.77 -11.59 22.08
CA ARG A 458 -4.75 -10.59 22.50
C ARG A 458 -5.76 -11.21 23.45
N LYS A 459 -6.13 -10.43 24.45
CA LYS A 459 -7.23 -10.77 25.35
C LYS A 459 -8.47 -9.98 24.94
N ILE A 460 -9.48 -10.70 24.42
CA ILE A 460 -10.74 -10.12 24.00
C ILE A 460 -11.85 -10.80 24.83
N ASN A 461 -12.68 -10.03 25.50
CA ASN A 461 -13.75 -10.54 26.37
C ASN A 461 -13.29 -11.60 27.40
N GLY A 462 -12.09 -11.43 27.93
CA GLY A 462 -11.52 -12.37 28.90
C GLY A 462 -10.89 -13.64 28.30
N GLN A 463 -11.03 -13.88 27.01
CA GLN A 463 -10.44 -15.00 26.29
C GLN A 463 -9.14 -14.62 25.60
N ASN A 464 -8.17 -15.51 25.63
CA ASN A 464 -6.91 -15.32 24.91
C ASN A 464 -7.06 -15.80 23.46
N HIS A 465 -6.71 -14.94 22.54
CA HIS A 465 -6.63 -15.22 21.10
C HIS A 465 -5.18 -15.12 20.65
N VAL A 466 -4.70 -16.14 19.97
CA VAL A 466 -3.28 -16.25 19.56
C VAL A 466 -3.19 -16.42 18.06
N LEU A 467 -2.40 -15.57 17.42
CA LEU A 467 -1.92 -15.74 16.06
C LEU A 467 -0.45 -16.14 16.12
N LYS A 468 -0.15 -17.39 15.78
CA LYS A 468 1.22 -17.92 15.88
C LYS A 468 2.10 -17.37 14.76
N SER A 469 3.41 -17.37 15.00
CA SER A 469 4.40 -17.13 13.94
C SER A 469 4.11 -17.99 12.70
N ASN A 470 4.22 -17.38 11.52
CA ASN A 470 3.99 -18.03 10.22
C ASN A 470 2.59 -18.67 10.04
N ASP A 471 1.60 -18.23 10.81
CA ASP A 471 0.22 -18.64 10.61
C ASP A 471 -0.28 -18.20 9.23
N PHE A 472 -1.01 -19.08 8.54
CA PHE A 472 -1.53 -18.78 7.19
C PHE A 472 -2.43 -17.53 7.17
N ARG A 473 -3.06 -17.17 8.30
CA ARG A 473 -3.93 -16.01 8.45
C ARG A 473 -3.18 -14.67 8.40
N TYR A 474 -1.85 -14.68 8.40
CA TYR A 474 -1.08 -13.48 8.04
C TYR A 474 -1.22 -13.10 6.56
N CYS A 475 -1.78 -13.99 5.74
CA CYS A 475 -2.09 -13.73 4.34
C CYS A 475 -3.60 -13.62 4.13
N LEU A 476 -4.02 -12.80 3.20
CA LEU A 476 -5.37 -12.85 2.66
C LEU A 476 -5.56 -14.12 1.82
N PRO A 477 -6.74 -14.72 1.85
CA PRO A 477 -7.07 -15.78 0.91
C PRO A 477 -7.16 -15.23 -0.52
N ILE A 478 -6.70 -16.02 -1.49
CA ILE A 478 -6.95 -15.70 -2.90
C ILE A 478 -8.45 -15.74 -3.16
N PRO A 479 -8.99 -14.76 -3.90
CA PRO A 479 -10.42 -14.69 -4.17
C PRO A 479 -10.98 -15.97 -4.76
N LEU A 480 -12.09 -16.46 -4.21
CA LEU A 480 -12.74 -17.67 -4.73
C LEU A 480 -13.23 -17.50 -6.16
N GLU A 481 -13.63 -16.29 -6.53
CA GLU A 481 -14.03 -15.94 -7.89
C GLU A 481 -12.87 -16.09 -8.87
N GLU A 482 -11.65 -15.70 -8.47
CA GLU A 482 -10.45 -15.90 -9.27
C GLU A 482 -10.14 -17.37 -9.46
N ILE A 483 -10.16 -18.17 -8.38
CA ILE A 483 -9.94 -19.62 -8.43
C ILE A 483 -11.04 -20.32 -9.27
N ALA A 484 -12.27 -19.82 -9.22
CA ALA A 484 -13.38 -20.37 -9.98
C ALA A 484 -13.17 -20.22 -11.49
N VAL A 485 -12.60 -19.09 -11.91
CA VAL A 485 -12.34 -18.75 -13.32
C VAL A 485 -11.00 -19.30 -13.80
N ASN A 486 -9.95 -19.13 -13.02
CA ASN A 486 -8.58 -19.57 -13.34
C ASN A 486 -8.18 -20.81 -12.54
N LYS A 487 -8.30 -21.98 -13.17
CA LYS A 487 -7.99 -23.28 -12.55
C LYS A 487 -6.50 -23.55 -12.35
N ASN A 488 -5.63 -22.69 -12.84
CA ASN A 488 -4.21 -22.79 -12.62
C ASN A 488 -3.73 -22.06 -11.34
N ILE A 489 -4.66 -21.42 -10.61
CA ILE A 489 -4.39 -20.78 -9.33
C ILE A 489 -4.87 -21.67 -8.20
N GLU A 490 -3.94 -22.09 -7.36
CA GLU A 490 -4.23 -22.79 -6.12
C GLU A 490 -4.33 -21.82 -4.94
N GLN A 491 -5.19 -22.13 -3.97
CA GLN A 491 -5.31 -21.36 -2.74
C GLN A 491 -4.01 -21.43 -1.92
N THR A 492 -3.77 -20.40 -1.11
CA THR A 492 -2.70 -20.43 -0.12
C THR A 492 -2.98 -21.51 0.92
N PRO A 493 -1.99 -22.36 1.27
CA PRO A 493 -2.16 -23.42 2.27
C PRO A 493 -2.77 -22.90 3.57
N GLY A 494 -3.73 -23.66 4.10
CA GLY A 494 -4.52 -23.29 5.28
C GLY A 494 -5.87 -22.65 4.93
N TRP A 495 -5.98 -21.92 3.84
CA TRP A 495 -7.22 -21.31 3.38
C TRP A 495 -8.12 -22.25 2.55
N GLU A 496 -7.58 -23.32 2.01
CA GLU A 496 -8.30 -24.29 1.19
C GLU A 496 -9.44 -25.01 1.95
N ASN A 497 -9.35 -25.05 3.28
CA ASN A 497 -10.33 -25.73 4.14
C ASN A 497 -11.27 -24.75 4.87
N VAL A 498 -11.14 -23.46 4.63
CA VAL A 498 -11.99 -22.44 5.25
C VAL A 498 -13.22 -22.20 4.39
N ILE A 499 -14.39 -22.36 4.98
CA ILE A 499 -15.68 -22.03 4.35
C ILE A 499 -15.98 -20.57 4.68
N PHE A 500 -16.11 -19.74 3.63
CA PHE A 500 -16.44 -18.33 3.75
C PHE A 500 -17.94 -18.05 3.67
#